data_77421f1872644bfd1df797defca5aead
#
_entry.id   77421f1872644bfd1df797defca5aead
#
_cell.length_a   1.000
_cell.length_b   1.000
_cell.length_c   1.000
_cell.angle_alpha   90.00
_cell.angle_beta   90.00
_cell.angle_gamma   90.00
#
_symmetry.space_group_name_H-M   'P 1'
#
loop_
_entity.id
_entity.type
_entity.pdbx_description
1 polymer ?
#
loop_
_entity_poly.entity_id
_entity_poly.type
_entity_poly.pdbx_seq_one_letter_code
_entity_poly.pdbx_strand_id
1 'polypeptide(L)'
;MSSESIDKATQTQIANIEKSSGKSLADWTAIINNSGLSKHGELVNFLKEKHGFTHGNANTIVHFAKQSHAGAAENETDWIAEQYKGKENLKPWYDAIMTAIHSFGNDVEVAPKKAYVSLRRKKQFAIIQPSTNNRLDVGLNIKGVAPAGNVIASGSWNAMCTHRIKVEEEKTVNTDLFNWIKQAYEQAG
;
A
#
# COMPACT_ATOMS: atom_id res chain seq x y z
N MET A 1 8.63 9.43 10.99
CA MET A 1 8.61 10.75 10.35
C MET A 1 7.89 10.53 9.04
N SER A 2 6.69 10.66 9.15
CA SER A 2 5.79 11.77 8.85
C SER A 2 5.64 11.92 7.35
N SER A 3 4.42 11.72 6.88
CA SER A 3 3.87 12.31 5.66
C SER A 3 4.07 13.87 5.60
N GLU A 4 4.99 14.39 6.35
CA GLU A 4 5.19 15.82 6.68
C GLU A 4 6.39 16.48 6.03
N SER A 5 6.89 15.96 4.95
CA SER A 5 7.67 16.86 4.11
C SER A 5 7.31 16.63 2.65
N ILE A 6 6.12 17.08 2.27
CA ILE A 6 6.02 17.71 0.97
C ILE A 6 7.11 18.78 1.03
N ASP A 7 8.20 18.51 0.30
CA ASP A 7 9.33 19.42 0.22
C ASP A 7 8.80 20.84 0.06
N LYS A 8 9.36 21.80 0.81
CA LYS A 8 8.94 23.22 0.79
C LYS A 8 8.87 23.79 -0.63
N ALA A 9 9.70 23.27 -1.52
CA ALA A 9 9.69 23.57 -2.95
C ALA A 9 8.39 23.10 -3.63
N THR A 10 7.91 21.92 -3.32
CA THR A 10 6.68 21.35 -3.87
C THR A 10 5.44 22.06 -3.32
N GLN A 11 5.42 22.45 -2.04
CA GLN A 11 4.35 23.30 -1.48
C GLN A 11 4.29 24.67 -2.18
N THR A 12 5.44 25.28 -2.41
CA THR A 12 5.54 26.54 -3.16
C THR A 12 5.04 26.37 -4.59
N GLN A 13 5.38 25.26 -5.24
CA GLN A 13 4.92 24.98 -6.61
C GLN A 13 3.38 24.80 -6.65
N ILE A 14 2.78 24.09 -5.70
CA ILE A 14 1.33 23.93 -5.60
C ILE A 14 0.66 25.29 -5.42
N ALA A 15 1.13 26.10 -4.46
CA ALA A 15 0.58 27.43 -4.21
C ALA A 15 0.67 28.33 -5.45
N ASN A 16 1.75 28.26 -6.22
CA ASN A 16 1.90 28.99 -7.47
C ASN A 16 0.92 28.50 -8.56
N ILE A 17 0.69 27.18 -8.64
CA ILE A 17 -0.28 26.59 -9.56
C ILE A 17 -1.70 27.06 -9.19
N GLU A 18 -2.08 27.00 -7.93
CA GLU A 18 -3.40 27.46 -7.45
C GLU A 18 -3.61 28.94 -7.75
N LYS A 19 -2.61 29.77 -7.47
CA LYS A 19 -2.64 31.20 -7.74
C LYS A 19 -2.77 31.52 -9.23
N SER A 20 -2.04 30.80 -10.09
CA SER A 20 -2.01 31.06 -11.54
C SER A 20 -3.23 30.49 -12.26
N SER A 21 -3.80 29.42 -11.77
CA SER A 21 -4.97 28.76 -12.38
C SER A 21 -6.32 29.18 -11.79
N GLY A 22 -6.33 29.83 -10.62
CA GLY A 22 -7.53 30.21 -9.90
C GLY A 22 -8.32 29.02 -9.32
N LYS A 23 -7.72 27.83 -9.29
CA LYS A 23 -8.34 26.60 -8.78
C LYS A 23 -7.45 25.93 -7.75
N SER A 24 -8.06 25.39 -6.71
CA SER A 24 -7.34 24.64 -5.68
C SER A 24 -6.83 23.28 -6.20
N LEU A 25 -5.88 22.67 -5.49
CA LEU A 25 -5.43 21.30 -5.77
C LEU A 25 -6.60 20.30 -5.69
N ALA A 26 -7.57 20.54 -4.80
CA ALA A 26 -8.78 19.73 -4.70
C ALA A 26 -9.67 19.83 -5.96
N ASP A 27 -9.83 21.03 -6.51
CA ASP A 27 -10.58 21.24 -7.77
C ASP A 27 -9.90 20.54 -8.94
N TRP A 28 -8.56 20.62 -9.03
CA TRP A 28 -7.79 19.93 -10.05
C TRP A 28 -7.86 18.41 -9.92
N THR A 29 -7.87 17.92 -8.68
CA THR A 29 -8.08 16.49 -8.40
C THR A 29 -9.45 16.04 -8.88
N ALA A 30 -10.51 16.80 -8.63
CA ALA A 30 -11.86 16.50 -9.11
C ALA A 30 -11.95 16.51 -10.65
N ILE A 31 -11.28 17.48 -11.32
CA ILE A 31 -11.23 17.55 -12.79
C ILE A 31 -10.53 16.32 -13.38
N ILE A 32 -9.42 15.90 -12.79
CA ILE A 32 -8.68 14.70 -13.19
C ILE A 32 -9.55 13.45 -13.04
N ASN A 33 -10.24 13.31 -11.92
CA ASN A 33 -11.11 12.15 -11.64
C ASN A 33 -12.28 12.06 -12.60
N ASN A 34 -12.86 13.19 -12.97
CA ASN A 34 -13.96 13.25 -13.91
C ASN A 34 -13.53 13.15 -15.40
N SER A 35 -12.23 13.12 -15.68
CA SER A 35 -11.71 13.03 -17.05
C SER A 35 -11.92 11.66 -17.71
N GLY A 36 -12.20 10.61 -16.93
CA GLY A 36 -12.29 9.22 -17.41
C GLY A 36 -10.93 8.60 -17.78
N LEU A 37 -9.82 9.32 -17.58
CA LEU A 37 -8.46 8.85 -17.89
C LEU A 37 -7.83 8.22 -16.63
N SER A 38 -7.05 7.16 -16.83
CA SER A 38 -6.42 6.43 -15.71
C SER A 38 -4.88 6.43 -15.75
N LYS A 39 -4.28 6.50 -16.95
CA LYS A 39 -2.83 6.45 -17.08
C LYS A 39 -2.20 7.81 -16.78
N HIS A 40 -1.08 7.80 -16.05
CA HIS A 40 -0.38 9.02 -15.65
C HIS A 40 -0.03 9.93 -16.83
N GLY A 41 0.52 9.37 -17.90
CA GLY A 41 0.89 10.13 -19.09
C GLY A 41 -0.30 10.76 -19.82
N GLU A 42 -1.45 10.08 -19.87
CA GLU A 42 -2.68 10.60 -20.48
C GLU A 42 -3.24 11.78 -19.67
N LEU A 43 -3.19 11.69 -18.33
CA LEU A 43 -3.60 12.76 -17.42
C LEU A 43 -2.69 13.98 -17.53
N VAL A 44 -1.37 13.77 -17.61
CA VAL A 44 -0.41 14.87 -17.82
C VAL A 44 -0.67 15.55 -19.16
N ASN A 45 -0.88 14.80 -20.23
CA ASN A 45 -1.21 15.37 -21.55
C ASN A 45 -2.57 16.10 -21.53
N PHE A 46 -3.59 15.55 -20.89
CA PHE A 46 -4.87 16.19 -20.70
C PHE A 46 -4.75 17.57 -20.04
N LEU A 47 -3.99 17.69 -18.95
CA LEU A 47 -3.77 18.97 -18.27
C LEU A 47 -2.98 19.97 -19.15
N LYS A 48 -2.02 19.49 -19.94
CA LYS A 48 -1.26 20.35 -20.87
C LYS A 48 -2.13 20.86 -22.01
N GLU A 49 -2.86 19.99 -22.66
CA GLU A 49 -3.62 20.30 -23.88
C GLU A 49 -4.92 21.04 -23.60
N LYS A 50 -5.63 20.68 -22.55
CA LYS A 50 -6.93 21.25 -22.21
C LYS A 50 -6.88 22.41 -21.24
N HIS A 51 -5.84 22.49 -20.45
CA HIS A 51 -5.74 23.48 -19.37
C HIS A 51 -4.45 24.32 -19.42
N GLY A 52 -3.58 24.13 -20.44
CA GLY A 52 -2.42 24.96 -20.69
C GLY A 52 -1.28 24.80 -19.66
N PHE A 53 -1.25 23.72 -18.90
CA PHE A 53 -0.19 23.50 -17.93
C PHE A 53 1.17 23.20 -18.59
N THR A 54 2.24 23.65 -17.96
CA THR A 54 3.58 23.13 -18.27
C THR A 54 3.65 21.66 -17.88
N HIS A 55 4.57 20.90 -18.47
CA HIS A 55 4.77 19.49 -18.13
C HIS A 55 5.05 19.29 -16.63
N GLY A 56 5.89 20.13 -16.03
CA GLY A 56 6.22 20.06 -14.60
C GLY A 56 4.99 20.26 -13.70
N ASN A 57 4.21 21.30 -13.98
CA ASN A 57 3.00 21.59 -13.19
C ASN A 57 1.93 20.51 -13.37
N ALA A 58 1.72 20.03 -14.60
CA ALA A 58 0.79 18.94 -14.89
C ALA A 58 1.21 17.64 -14.15
N ASN A 59 2.51 17.30 -14.19
CA ASN A 59 3.05 16.15 -13.49
C ASN A 59 2.87 16.26 -11.97
N THR A 60 3.11 17.42 -11.40
CA THR A 60 2.90 17.67 -9.95
C THR A 60 1.42 17.48 -9.58
N ILE A 61 0.48 18.10 -10.30
CA ILE A 61 -0.95 17.96 -10.04
C ILE A 61 -1.39 16.50 -10.16
N VAL A 62 -1.00 15.77 -11.23
CA VAL A 62 -1.35 14.36 -11.41
C VAL A 62 -0.76 13.49 -10.31
N HIS A 63 0.46 13.78 -9.86
CA HIS A 63 1.09 13.06 -8.76
C HIS A 63 0.29 13.22 -7.47
N PHE A 64 -0.09 14.45 -7.10
CA PHE A 64 -0.89 14.72 -5.91
C PHE A 64 -2.33 14.21 -6.02
N ALA A 65 -2.97 14.34 -7.19
CA ALA A 65 -4.30 13.78 -7.39
C ALA A 65 -4.29 12.25 -7.22
N LYS A 66 -3.26 11.57 -7.71
CA LYS A 66 -3.11 10.11 -7.51
C LYS A 66 -2.73 9.75 -6.07
N GLN A 67 -1.95 10.58 -5.36
CA GLN A 67 -1.71 10.40 -3.93
C GLN A 67 -2.95 10.65 -3.09
N SER A 68 -3.76 11.65 -3.42
CA SER A 68 -5.05 11.91 -2.75
C SER A 68 -6.05 10.77 -2.99
N HIS A 69 -5.98 10.12 -4.15
CA HIS A 69 -6.73 8.89 -4.42
C HIS A 69 -6.16 7.66 -3.70
N ALA A 70 -4.85 7.60 -3.47
CA ALA A 70 -4.24 6.57 -2.64
C ALA A 70 -4.58 6.74 -1.15
N GLY A 71 -5.05 7.92 -0.76
CA GLY A 71 -5.58 8.21 0.58
C GLY A 71 -7.10 8.10 0.70
N ALA A 72 -7.81 7.87 -0.41
CA ALA A 72 -9.25 7.59 -0.38
C ALA A 72 -9.47 6.08 -0.40
N ALA A 73 -10.09 5.56 0.64
CA ALA A 73 -10.30 4.15 0.96
C ALA A 73 -10.98 3.28 -0.13
N GLU A 74 -11.40 3.85 -1.24
CA GLU A 74 -12.06 3.12 -2.33
C GLU A 74 -11.08 2.26 -3.16
N ASN A 75 -9.84 2.72 -3.37
CA ASN A 75 -8.87 1.95 -4.16
C ASN A 75 -8.15 0.85 -3.37
N GLU A 76 -8.04 0.98 -2.05
CA GLU A 76 -7.43 -0.05 -1.21
C GLU A 76 -8.33 -1.28 -1.09
N THR A 77 -9.63 -1.06 -0.99
CA THR A 77 -10.64 -2.12 -0.96
C THR A 77 -10.69 -2.85 -2.30
N ASP A 78 -10.57 -2.13 -3.43
CA ASP A 78 -10.56 -2.71 -4.77
C ASP A 78 -9.36 -3.62 -5.03
N TRP A 79 -8.14 -3.20 -4.61
CA TRP A 79 -6.94 -4.05 -4.75
C TRP A 79 -7.02 -5.32 -3.93
N ILE A 80 -7.55 -5.24 -2.70
CA ILE A 80 -7.74 -6.42 -1.85
C ILE A 80 -8.79 -7.33 -2.49
N ALA A 81 -9.94 -6.80 -2.91
CA ALA A 81 -10.99 -7.59 -3.56
C ALA A 81 -10.46 -8.30 -4.82
N GLU A 82 -9.68 -7.60 -5.65
CA GLU A 82 -9.10 -8.18 -6.87
C GLU A 82 -8.04 -9.27 -6.57
N GLN A 83 -7.23 -9.13 -5.52
CA GLN A 83 -6.27 -10.15 -5.08
C GLN A 83 -6.95 -11.46 -4.68
N TYR A 84 -8.13 -11.38 -4.05
CA TYR A 84 -8.87 -12.53 -3.54
C TYR A 84 -9.94 -13.04 -4.50
N LYS A 85 -10.12 -12.43 -5.66
CA LYS A 85 -11.02 -12.91 -6.72
C LYS A 85 -10.60 -14.30 -7.21
N GLY A 86 -11.50 -15.27 -7.08
CA GLY A 86 -11.22 -16.69 -7.31
C GLY A 86 -10.40 -17.36 -6.20
N LYS A 87 -10.21 -16.69 -5.04
CA LYS A 87 -9.51 -17.17 -3.85
C LYS A 87 -10.26 -16.76 -2.58
N GLU A 88 -11.57 -16.69 -2.67
CA GLU A 88 -12.46 -16.20 -1.61
C GLU A 88 -12.32 -17.02 -0.31
N ASN A 89 -11.96 -18.30 -0.45
CA ASN A 89 -11.66 -19.21 0.68
C ASN A 89 -10.47 -18.75 1.54
N LEU A 90 -9.56 -17.92 1.01
CA LEU A 90 -8.42 -17.38 1.76
C LEU A 90 -8.75 -16.06 2.48
N LYS A 91 -9.86 -15.42 2.12
CA LYS A 91 -10.24 -14.13 2.70
C LYS A 91 -10.47 -14.19 4.21
N PRO A 92 -11.13 -15.21 4.79
CA PRO A 92 -11.25 -15.35 6.25
C PRO A 92 -9.90 -15.41 6.97
N TRP A 93 -8.90 -16.07 6.39
CA TRP A 93 -7.56 -16.13 6.98
C TRP A 93 -6.88 -14.75 6.96
N TYR A 94 -7.00 -14.05 5.85
CA TYR A 94 -6.53 -12.66 5.76
C TYR A 94 -7.19 -11.77 6.82
N ASP A 95 -8.51 -11.83 6.95
CA ASP A 95 -9.26 -11.01 7.90
C ASP A 95 -8.88 -11.30 9.36
N ALA A 96 -8.68 -12.57 9.69
CA ALA A 96 -8.21 -12.98 11.03
C ALA A 96 -6.80 -12.46 11.33
N ILE A 97 -5.89 -12.54 10.35
CA ILE A 97 -4.52 -12.00 10.46
C ILE A 97 -4.56 -10.47 10.62
N MET A 98 -5.36 -9.77 9.82
CA MET A 98 -5.49 -8.32 9.92
C MET A 98 -6.10 -7.87 11.24
N THR A 99 -7.08 -8.60 11.76
CA THR A 99 -7.67 -8.36 13.08
C THR A 99 -6.60 -8.43 14.19
N ALA A 100 -5.75 -9.45 14.15
CA ALA A 100 -4.64 -9.58 15.09
C ALA A 100 -3.63 -8.44 14.94
N ILE A 101 -3.26 -8.05 13.71
CA ILE A 101 -2.32 -6.98 13.44
C ILE A 101 -2.83 -5.63 13.94
N HIS A 102 -4.10 -5.31 13.75
CA HIS A 102 -4.70 -4.07 14.26
C HIS A 102 -4.73 -4.00 15.79
N SER A 103 -4.66 -5.14 16.48
CA SER A 103 -4.54 -5.18 17.94
C SER A 103 -3.12 -4.84 18.46
N PHE A 104 -2.10 -4.81 17.61
CA PHE A 104 -0.73 -4.52 18.02
C PHE A 104 -0.49 -3.04 18.32
N GLY A 105 -1.20 -2.13 17.62
CA GLY A 105 -1.09 -0.69 17.79
C GLY A 105 -1.84 0.08 16.71
N ASN A 106 -1.97 1.39 16.90
CA ASN A 106 -2.69 2.28 15.99
C ASN A 106 -1.80 2.86 14.87
N ASP A 107 -0.54 2.45 14.80
CA ASP A 107 0.47 2.97 13.88
C ASP A 107 0.81 2.00 12.73
N VAL A 108 -0.12 1.07 12.46
CA VAL A 108 -0.03 0.16 11.31
C VAL A 108 -0.58 0.85 10.06
N GLU A 109 0.28 1.05 9.08
CA GLU A 109 -0.09 1.48 7.73
C GLU A 109 -0.33 0.25 6.85
N VAL A 110 -1.52 0.15 6.28
CA VAL A 110 -1.89 -0.89 5.33
C VAL A 110 -1.76 -0.32 3.91
N ALA A 111 -0.95 -0.93 3.08
CA ALA A 111 -0.69 -0.47 1.71
C ALA A 111 -0.91 -1.60 0.69
N PRO A 112 -2.14 -1.79 0.21
CA PRO A 112 -2.44 -2.78 -0.83
C PRO A 112 -1.67 -2.50 -2.11
N LYS A 113 -1.20 -3.58 -2.74
CA LYS A 113 -0.52 -3.59 -4.04
C LYS A 113 -1.25 -4.55 -4.97
N LYS A 114 -0.86 -4.61 -6.21
CA LYS A 114 -1.52 -5.46 -7.21
C LYS A 114 -1.60 -6.95 -6.82
N ALA A 115 -0.58 -7.48 -6.13
CA ALA A 115 -0.46 -8.92 -5.83
C ALA A 115 -0.37 -9.24 -4.33
N TYR A 116 -0.19 -8.26 -3.46
CA TYR A 116 -0.02 -8.45 -2.02
C TYR A 116 -0.43 -7.19 -1.25
N VAL A 117 -0.62 -7.33 0.06
CA VAL A 117 -0.80 -6.21 0.98
C VAL A 117 0.50 -5.99 1.74
N SER A 118 1.06 -4.79 1.66
CA SER A 118 2.23 -4.38 2.44
C SER A 118 1.79 -3.78 3.76
N LEU A 119 2.40 -4.23 4.86
CA LEU A 119 2.13 -3.76 6.21
C LEU A 119 3.37 -3.03 6.74
N ARG A 120 3.17 -1.81 7.17
CA ARG A 120 4.24 -0.91 7.59
C ARG A 120 3.94 -0.31 8.96
N ARG A 121 5.01 0.05 9.62
CA ARG A 121 5.06 0.93 10.79
C ARG A 121 5.99 2.09 10.44
N LYS A 122 7.18 2.23 11.00
CA LYS A 122 8.23 3.11 10.41
C LYS A 122 8.86 2.48 9.16
N LYS A 123 8.88 1.14 9.11
CA LYS A 123 9.39 0.33 8.00
C LYS A 123 8.37 -0.75 7.66
N GLN A 124 8.51 -1.36 6.48
CA GLN A 124 7.74 -2.55 6.15
C GLN A 124 8.15 -3.69 7.09
N PHE A 125 7.17 -4.26 7.80
CA PHE A 125 7.40 -5.39 8.70
C PHE A 125 6.82 -6.70 8.15
N ALA A 126 5.74 -6.62 7.37
CA ALA A 126 5.13 -7.80 6.79
C ALA A 126 4.53 -7.53 5.41
N ILE A 127 4.31 -8.60 4.65
CA ILE A 127 3.44 -8.64 3.48
C ILE A 127 2.51 -9.85 3.59
N ILE A 128 1.30 -9.71 3.07
CA ILE A 128 0.33 -10.81 2.96
C ILE A 128 -0.01 -10.97 1.49
N GLN A 129 0.15 -12.18 0.95
CA GLN A 129 -0.04 -12.47 -0.47
C GLN A 129 -0.84 -13.75 -0.67
N PRO A 130 -2.01 -13.70 -1.34
CA PRO A 130 -2.73 -14.90 -1.79
C PRO A 130 -2.03 -15.50 -3.01
N SER A 131 -0.99 -16.30 -2.78
CA SER A 131 -0.07 -16.78 -3.82
C SER A 131 -0.68 -17.84 -4.73
N THR A 132 -1.57 -18.68 -4.20
CA THR A 132 -2.32 -19.68 -4.96
C THR A 132 -3.78 -19.69 -4.50
N ASN A 133 -4.63 -20.53 -5.12
CA ASN A 133 -6.05 -20.62 -4.74
C ASN A 133 -6.27 -21.23 -3.34
N ASN A 134 -5.26 -21.86 -2.78
CA ASN A 134 -5.34 -22.56 -1.47
C ASN A 134 -4.18 -22.21 -0.53
N ARG A 135 -3.39 -21.17 -0.84
CA ARG A 135 -2.27 -20.75 0.00
C ARG A 135 -2.14 -19.25 0.10
N LEU A 136 -2.11 -18.78 1.32
CA LEU A 136 -1.75 -17.43 1.70
C LEU A 136 -0.30 -17.44 2.21
N ASP A 137 0.53 -16.58 1.69
CA ASP A 137 1.91 -16.41 2.15
C ASP A 137 2.02 -15.15 3.01
N VAL A 138 2.62 -15.28 4.19
CA VAL A 138 2.95 -14.17 5.08
C VAL A 138 4.47 -14.00 5.06
N GLY A 139 4.94 -12.91 4.47
CA GLY A 139 6.34 -12.53 4.49
C GLY A 139 6.63 -11.60 5.66
N LEU A 140 7.75 -11.78 6.33
CA LEU A 140 8.13 -11.01 7.51
C LEU A 140 9.54 -10.44 7.37
N ASN A 141 9.76 -9.26 7.95
CA ASN A 141 11.07 -8.65 8.08
C ASN A 141 11.53 -8.73 9.54
N ILE A 142 12.26 -9.78 9.87
CA ILE A 142 12.81 -10.01 11.20
C ILE A 142 14.32 -10.17 11.07
N LYS A 143 15.07 -9.32 11.76
CA LYS A 143 16.54 -9.39 11.76
C LYS A 143 17.05 -10.14 13.00
N GLY A 144 18.12 -10.91 12.81
CA GLY A 144 18.82 -11.56 13.92
C GLY A 144 18.09 -12.76 14.53
N VAL A 145 17.03 -13.25 13.88
CA VAL A 145 16.29 -14.43 14.33
C VAL A 145 16.41 -15.51 13.26
N ALA A 146 16.66 -16.74 13.66
CA ALA A 146 16.69 -17.87 12.75
C ALA A 146 15.27 -18.38 12.48
N PRO A 147 14.98 -18.87 11.26
CA PRO A 147 13.72 -19.54 10.97
C PRO A 147 13.50 -20.74 11.92
N ALA A 148 12.27 -20.90 12.40
CA ALA A 148 11.89 -21.98 13.30
C ALA A 148 10.43 -22.41 13.10
N GLY A 149 10.13 -23.69 13.33
CA GLY A 149 8.78 -24.23 13.17
C GLY A 149 8.26 -24.10 11.74
N ASN A 150 7.13 -23.42 11.57
CA ASN A 150 6.50 -23.18 10.27
C ASN A 150 7.11 -21.97 9.53
N VAL A 151 8.06 -21.27 10.15
CA VAL A 151 8.72 -20.10 9.57
C VAL A 151 9.97 -20.54 8.83
N ILE A 152 10.05 -20.23 7.57
CA ILE A 152 11.17 -20.54 6.69
C ILE A 152 11.85 -19.25 6.21
N ALA A 153 13.07 -19.34 5.75
CA ALA A 153 13.72 -18.23 5.06
C ALA A 153 12.91 -17.84 3.80
N SER A 154 12.77 -16.54 3.53
CA SER A 154 12.05 -16.06 2.36
C SER A 154 12.67 -16.54 1.04
N GLY A 155 13.99 -16.64 0.99
CA GLY A 155 14.71 -17.10 -0.20
C GLY A 155 14.40 -16.25 -1.43
N SER A 156 14.22 -16.92 -2.56
CA SER A 156 13.88 -16.27 -3.84
C SER A 156 12.40 -15.88 -3.99
N TRP A 157 11.54 -16.24 -3.02
CA TRP A 157 10.11 -15.93 -3.11
C TRP A 157 9.85 -14.41 -3.09
N ASN A 158 10.47 -13.71 -2.18
CA ASN A 158 10.33 -12.25 -2.12
C ASN A 158 11.56 -11.62 -1.44
N ALA A 159 12.32 -10.83 -2.20
CA ALA A 159 13.53 -10.17 -1.73
C ALA A 159 13.27 -9.06 -0.67
N MET A 160 12.02 -8.61 -0.52
CA MET A 160 11.64 -7.63 0.49
C MET A 160 11.44 -8.25 1.89
N CYS A 161 11.48 -9.57 2.02
CA CYS A 161 11.24 -10.28 3.27
C CYS A 161 12.43 -11.17 3.63
N THR A 162 12.69 -11.30 4.92
CA THR A 162 13.70 -12.23 5.45
C THR A 162 13.11 -13.61 5.73
N HIS A 163 11.85 -13.66 6.16
CA HIS A 163 11.15 -14.86 6.56
C HIS A 163 9.82 -15.01 5.80
N ARG A 164 9.32 -16.24 5.74
CA ARG A 164 8.06 -16.59 5.09
C ARG A 164 7.32 -17.64 5.90
N ILE A 165 6.02 -17.49 6.03
CA ILE A 165 5.10 -18.50 6.58
C ILE A 165 4.09 -18.84 5.49
N LYS A 166 3.92 -20.14 5.21
CA LYS A 166 2.90 -20.63 4.30
C LYS A 166 1.66 -21.01 5.11
N VAL A 167 0.55 -20.35 4.82
CA VAL A 167 -0.76 -20.66 5.40
C VAL A 167 -1.55 -21.44 4.36
N GLU A 168 -1.62 -22.74 4.52
CA GLU A 168 -2.29 -23.69 3.63
C GLU A 168 -3.50 -24.36 4.31
N GLU A 169 -3.63 -24.16 5.63
CA GLU A 169 -4.70 -24.69 6.46
C GLU A 169 -5.09 -23.64 7.52
N GLU A 170 -6.37 -23.62 7.89
CA GLU A 170 -6.89 -22.69 8.90
C GLU A 170 -6.15 -22.77 10.24
N LYS A 171 -5.76 -23.98 10.68
CA LYS A 171 -5.01 -24.18 11.93
C LYS A 171 -3.64 -23.46 11.96
N THR A 172 -3.12 -23.03 10.80
CA THR A 172 -1.88 -22.25 10.73
C THR A 172 -2.12 -20.79 11.13
N VAL A 173 -3.38 -20.32 11.07
CA VAL A 173 -3.78 -18.99 11.56
C VAL A 173 -4.00 -19.09 13.07
N ASN A 174 -2.92 -19.00 13.82
CA ASN A 174 -2.90 -19.27 15.26
C ASN A 174 -1.98 -18.29 16.00
N THR A 175 -1.88 -18.45 17.30
CA THR A 175 -1.07 -17.59 18.18
C THR A 175 0.40 -17.55 17.77
N ASP A 176 0.98 -18.64 17.28
CA ASP A 176 2.38 -18.68 16.86
C ASP A 176 2.61 -17.78 15.63
N LEU A 177 1.72 -17.85 14.64
CA LEU A 177 1.74 -16.93 13.49
C LEU A 177 1.65 -15.47 13.95
N PHE A 178 0.73 -15.17 14.85
CA PHE A 178 0.55 -13.79 15.36
C PHE A 178 1.77 -13.30 16.15
N ASN A 179 2.41 -14.16 16.93
CA ASN A 179 3.63 -13.83 17.66
C ASN A 179 4.79 -13.49 16.71
N TRP A 180 4.95 -14.24 15.63
CA TRP A 180 5.95 -13.94 14.60
C TRP A 180 5.68 -12.61 13.90
N ILE A 181 4.44 -12.33 13.54
CA ILE A 181 4.06 -11.04 12.94
C ILE A 181 4.30 -9.90 13.94
N LYS A 182 3.93 -10.09 15.22
CA LYS A 182 4.15 -9.10 16.27
C LYS A 182 5.64 -8.78 16.47
N GLN A 183 6.50 -9.81 16.46
CA GLN A 183 7.94 -9.61 16.52
C GLN A 183 8.47 -8.76 15.36
N ALA A 184 7.97 -8.98 14.14
CA ALA A 184 8.32 -8.17 12.98
C ALA A 184 7.82 -6.72 13.15
N TYR A 185 6.60 -6.53 13.66
CA TYR A 185 6.00 -5.23 13.96
C TYR A 185 6.84 -4.45 14.99
N GLU A 186 7.27 -5.10 16.09
CA GLU A 186 8.09 -4.48 17.14
C GLU A 186 9.44 -4.02 16.61
N GLN A 187 10.07 -4.79 15.71
CA GLN A 187 11.34 -4.41 15.09
C GLN A 187 11.20 -3.28 14.04
N ALA A 188 10.02 -2.95 13.61
CA ALA A 188 9.78 -1.95 12.56
C ALA A 188 9.52 -0.54 13.08
N GLY A 189 9.35 -0.37 14.41
CA GLY A 189 8.92 0.89 15.01
C GLY A 189 9.89 1.60 15.92
#